data_2893c1c656865b0783693542da1b6c62
#
_entry.id   2893c1c656865b0783693542da1b6c62
#
_cell.length_a   1.000
_cell.length_b   1.000
_cell.length_c   1.000
_cell.angle_alpha   90.00
_cell.angle_beta   90.00
_cell.angle_gamma   90.00
#
_symmetry.space_group_name_H-M   'P 1'
#
loop_
_entity.id
_entity.type
_entity.pdbx_description
1 polymer ?
#
loop_
_entity_poly.entity_id
_entity_poly.type
_entity_poly.pdbx_seq_one_letter_code
_entity_poly.pdbx_strand_id
1 'polypeptide(L)'
;MLTLQNQQQQVFLEIKNAVRSVDANYKRIAAYRVARELAEQKLAAEEEKLTVGQSTNYMVLSYQRDLANARISELNSIIAYSTSLAALDRSLGVSMKNKNVKLADYIQN
;
A
#
# COMPACT_ATOMS: atom_id res chain seq x y z
N MET A 1 21.28 -25.41 18.17
CA MET A 1 22.01 -24.57 17.21
C MET A 1 21.32 -24.44 15.87
N LEU A 2 20.84 -25.53 15.29
CA LEU A 2 20.05 -25.50 14.05
C LEU A 2 18.76 -24.68 14.16
N THR A 3 18.10 -24.71 15.31
CA THR A 3 16.87 -23.96 15.57
C THR A 3 17.10 -22.44 15.61
N LEU A 4 18.23 -21.99 16.14
CA LEU A 4 18.59 -20.57 16.18
C LEU A 4 18.89 -20.02 14.80
N GLN A 5 19.63 -20.77 13.98
CA GLN A 5 19.90 -20.40 12.60
C GLN A 5 18.63 -20.38 11.75
N ASN A 6 17.74 -21.35 11.95
CA ASN A 6 16.45 -21.40 11.28
C ASN A 6 15.56 -20.20 11.66
N GLN A 7 15.56 -19.83 12.94
CA GLN A 7 14.81 -18.66 13.42
C GLN A 7 15.35 -17.36 12.82
N GLN A 8 16.68 -17.22 12.74
CA GLN A 8 17.30 -16.06 12.11
C GLN A 8 16.98 -15.97 10.62
N GLN A 9 16.99 -17.10 9.92
CA GLN A 9 16.62 -17.15 8.50
C GLN A 9 15.14 -16.82 8.30
N GLN A 10 14.25 -17.29 9.18
CA GLN A 10 12.83 -16.96 9.14
C GLN A 10 12.59 -15.48 9.35
N VAL A 11 13.26 -14.87 10.34
CA VAL A 11 13.14 -13.43 10.61
C VAL A 11 13.65 -12.61 9.42
N PHE A 12 14.77 -13.03 8.84
CA PHE A 12 15.33 -12.37 7.65
C PHE A 12 14.36 -12.44 6.46
N LEU A 13 13.76 -13.61 6.23
CA LEU A 13 12.77 -13.79 5.17
C LEU A 13 11.51 -12.96 5.40
N GLU A 14 11.05 -12.89 6.66
CA GLU A 14 9.88 -12.08 7.03
C GLU A 14 10.14 -10.59 6.76
N ILE A 15 11.32 -10.09 7.14
CA ILE A 15 11.71 -8.70 6.89
C ILE A 15 11.80 -8.44 5.39
N LYS A 16 12.42 -9.35 4.64
CA LYS A 16 12.56 -9.23 3.20
C LYS A 16 11.20 -9.21 2.50
N ASN A 17 10.28 -10.08 2.92
CA ASN A 17 8.92 -10.13 2.39
C ASN A 17 8.14 -8.86 2.76
N ALA A 18 8.32 -8.35 3.99
CA ALA A 18 7.67 -7.12 4.44
C ALA A 18 8.16 -5.92 3.63
N VAL A 19 9.45 -5.82 3.34
CA VAL A 19 10.02 -4.75 2.50
C VAL A 19 9.45 -4.83 1.08
N ARG A 20 9.37 -6.02 0.50
CA ARG A 20 8.77 -6.21 -0.82
C ARG A 20 7.31 -5.81 -0.85
N SER A 21 6.57 -6.14 0.21
CA SER A 21 5.16 -5.78 0.33
C SER A 21 4.98 -4.25 0.40
N VAL A 22 5.82 -3.56 1.17
CA VAL A 22 5.82 -2.09 1.26
C VAL A 22 6.11 -1.47 -0.11
N ASP A 23 7.12 -1.95 -0.82
CA ASP A 23 7.48 -1.44 -2.14
C ASP A 23 6.35 -1.68 -3.16
N ALA A 24 5.77 -2.87 -3.18
CA ALA A 24 4.65 -3.20 -4.07
C ALA A 24 3.44 -2.32 -3.79
N ASN A 25 3.11 -2.08 -2.52
CA ASN A 25 1.99 -1.23 -2.13
C ASN A 25 2.25 0.23 -2.46
N TYR A 26 3.48 0.71 -2.33
CA TYR A 26 3.88 2.06 -2.73
C TYR A 26 3.65 2.28 -4.23
N LYS A 27 4.10 1.33 -5.06
CA LYS A 27 3.90 1.39 -6.51
C LYS A 27 2.42 1.36 -6.87
N ARG A 28 1.63 0.59 -6.12
CA ARG A 28 0.19 0.50 -6.33
C ARG A 28 -0.51 1.82 -6.05
N ILE A 29 -0.10 2.55 -5.00
CA ILE A 29 -0.63 3.89 -4.70
C ILE A 29 -0.38 4.84 -5.87
N ALA A 30 0.82 4.85 -6.43
CA ALA A 30 1.16 5.69 -7.57
C ALA A 30 0.27 5.37 -8.79
N ALA A 31 0.04 4.09 -9.07
CA ALA A 31 -0.82 3.65 -10.16
C ALA A 31 -2.27 4.09 -9.97
N TYR A 32 -2.83 3.93 -8.77
CA TYR A 32 -4.20 4.32 -8.47
C TYR A 32 -4.37 5.84 -8.45
N ARG A 33 -3.34 6.58 -8.06
CA ARG A 33 -3.35 8.05 -8.13
C ARG A 33 -3.49 8.53 -9.57
N VAL A 34 -2.72 7.96 -10.49
CA VAL A 34 -2.80 8.28 -11.91
C VAL A 34 -4.19 7.93 -12.46
N ALA A 35 -4.74 6.77 -12.07
CA ALA A 35 -6.07 6.35 -12.48
C ALA A 35 -7.15 7.33 -11.98
N ARG A 36 -7.03 7.82 -10.75
CA ARG A 36 -7.96 8.81 -10.18
C ARG A 36 -7.87 10.14 -10.93
N GLU A 37 -6.67 10.62 -11.20
CA GLU A 37 -6.46 11.87 -11.96
C GLU A 37 -7.07 11.76 -13.36
N LEU A 38 -6.88 10.62 -14.02
CA LEU A 38 -7.47 10.37 -15.34
C LEU A 38 -9.00 10.37 -15.27
N ALA A 39 -9.58 9.75 -14.24
CA ALA A 39 -11.03 9.73 -14.03
C ALA A 39 -11.59 11.14 -13.79
N GLU A 40 -10.85 11.99 -13.05
CA GLU A 40 -11.22 13.40 -12.86
C GLU A 40 -11.24 14.17 -14.17
N GLN A 41 -10.21 13.98 -15.00
CA GLN A 41 -10.10 14.64 -16.31
C GLN A 41 -11.23 14.19 -17.26
N LYS A 42 -11.53 12.90 -17.27
CA LYS A 42 -12.62 12.35 -18.09
C LYS A 42 -13.97 12.92 -17.67
N LEU A 43 -14.21 13.02 -16.37
CA LEU A 43 -15.46 13.59 -15.85
C LEU A 43 -15.58 15.05 -16.24
N ALA A 44 -14.53 15.85 -16.08
CA ALA A 44 -14.53 17.27 -16.43
C ALA A 44 -14.82 17.46 -17.94
N ALA A 45 -14.19 16.65 -18.78
CA ALA A 45 -14.42 16.69 -20.23
C ALA A 45 -15.87 16.33 -20.58
N GLU A 46 -16.47 15.34 -19.89
CA GLU A 46 -17.84 14.92 -20.15
C GLU A 46 -18.85 15.96 -19.67
N GLU A 47 -18.58 16.65 -18.56
CA GLU A 47 -19.39 17.76 -18.06
C GLU A 47 -19.39 18.93 -19.06
N GLU A 48 -18.25 19.25 -19.68
CA GLU A 48 -18.19 20.26 -20.75
C GLU A 48 -19.02 19.84 -21.97
N LYS A 49 -18.95 18.56 -22.34
CA LYS A 49 -19.77 18.03 -23.44
C LYS A 49 -21.26 18.15 -23.13
N LEU A 50 -21.64 17.92 -21.86
CA LEU A 50 -23.03 18.04 -21.44
C LEU A 50 -23.53 19.48 -21.61
N THR A 51 -22.70 20.48 -21.23
CA THR A 51 -23.10 21.90 -21.38
C THR A 51 -23.35 22.32 -22.83
N VAL A 52 -22.66 21.71 -23.80
CA VAL A 52 -22.86 22.00 -25.22
C VAL A 52 -23.81 21.01 -25.90
N GLY A 53 -24.47 20.15 -25.16
CA GLY A 53 -25.47 19.21 -25.67
C GLY A 53 -24.91 18.00 -26.39
N GLN A 54 -23.62 17.70 -26.23
CA GLN A 54 -22.95 16.56 -26.87
C GLN A 54 -22.87 15.33 -25.98
N SER A 55 -23.43 15.39 -24.76
CA SER A 55 -23.43 14.26 -23.82
C SER A 55 -24.80 14.13 -23.16
N THR A 56 -24.96 13.11 -22.33
CA THR A 56 -26.19 12.84 -21.58
C THR A 56 -25.90 12.82 -20.09
N ASN A 57 -26.95 13.06 -19.29
CA ASN A 57 -26.85 12.93 -17.83
C ASN A 57 -26.39 11.53 -17.42
N TYR A 58 -26.80 10.51 -18.17
CA TYR A 58 -26.38 9.12 -17.91
C TYR A 58 -24.87 8.95 -18.02
N MET A 59 -24.26 9.53 -19.06
CA MET A 59 -22.82 9.46 -19.26
C MET A 59 -22.06 10.18 -18.15
N VAL A 60 -22.51 11.36 -17.75
CA VAL A 60 -21.89 12.11 -16.64
C VAL A 60 -21.99 11.33 -15.34
N LEU A 61 -23.14 10.74 -15.05
CA LEU A 61 -23.32 9.91 -13.86
C LEU A 61 -22.41 8.68 -13.88
N SER A 62 -22.23 8.06 -15.05
CA SER A 62 -21.32 6.92 -15.23
C SER A 62 -19.88 7.30 -14.90
N TYR A 63 -19.40 8.45 -15.40
CA TYR A 63 -18.05 8.92 -15.09
C TYR A 63 -17.89 9.37 -13.65
N GLN A 64 -18.94 9.91 -13.02
CA GLN A 64 -18.94 10.22 -11.59
C GLN A 64 -18.77 8.95 -10.74
N ARG A 65 -19.44 7.87 -11.15
CA ARG A 65 -19.31 6.56 -10.50
C ARG A 65 -17.90 6.01 -10.66
N ASP A 66 -17.32 6.13 -11.85
CA ASP A 66 -15.94 5.68 -12.11
C ASP A 66 -14.95 6.45 -11.26
N LEU A 67 -15.14 7.77 -11.10
CA LEU A 67 -14.30 8.60 -10.25
C LEU A 67 -14.41 8.18 -8.79
N ALA A 68 -15.64 7.94 -8.31
CA ALA A 68 -15.86 7.48 -6.93
C ALA A 68 -15.16 6.15 -6.67
N ASN A 69 -15.24 5.21 -7.62
CA ASN A 69 -14.56 3.92 -7.53
C ASN A 69 -13.04 4.08 -7.54
N ALA A 70 -12.51 4.99 -8.37
CA ALA A 70 -11.08 5.28 -8.42
C ALA A 70 -10.57 5.87 -7.11
N ARG A 71 -11.35 6.77 -6.48
CA ARG A 71 -11.01 7.34 -5.16
C ARG A 71 -11.00 6.28 -4.07
N ILE A 72 -11.97 5.35 -4.09
CA ILE A 72 -12.02 4.25 -3.14
C ILE A 72 -10.81 3.34 -3.30
N SER A 73 -10.44 3.02 -4.54
CA SER A 73 -9.28 2.18 -4.83
C SER A 73 -7.97 2.84 -4.35
N GLU A 74 -7.82 4.15 -4.57
CA GLU A 74 -6.67 4.90 -4.07
C GLU A 74 -6.62 4.88 -2.55
N LEU A 75 -7.74 5.12 -1.88
CA LEU A 75 -7.84 5.10 -0.41
C LEU A 75 -7.47 3.72 0.14
N ASN A 76 -8.02 2.65 -0.46
CA ASN A 76 -7.71 1.29 -0.04
C ASN A 76 -6.22 0.95 -0.22
N SER A 77 -5.59 1.48 -1.28
CA SER A 77 -4.16 1.27 -1.50
C SER A 77 -3.31 1.99 -0.45
N ILE A 78 -3.73 3.18 -0.01
CA ILE A 78 -3.07 3.93 1.07
C ILE A 78 -3.19 3.16 2.39
N ILE A 79 -4.37 2.62 2.69
CA ILE A 79 -4.59 1.81 3.88
C ILE A 79 -3.72 0.55 3.85
N ALA A 80 -3.64 -0.13 2.71
CA ALA A 80 -2.80 -1.31 2.53
C ALA A 80 -1.32 -0.99 2.74
N TYR A 81 -0.88 0.17 2.24
CA TYR A 81 0.49 0.65 2.44
C TYR A 81 0.77 0.90 3.92
N SER A 82 -0.13 1.60 4.62
CA SER A 82 0.00 1.86 6.05
C SER A 82 0.05 0.56 6.86
N THR A 83 -0.78 -0.41 6.51
CA THR A 83 -0.79 -1.73 7.15
C THR A 83 0.53 -2.47 6.92
N SER A 84 1.08 -2.40 5.69
CA SER A 84 2.36 -3.06 5.39
C SER A 84 3.54 -2.40 6.11
N LEU A 85 3.50 -1.06 6.29
CA LEU A 85 4.49 -0.35 7.10
C LEU A 85 4.44 -0.78 8.57
N ALA A 86 3.24 -0.90 9.13
CA ALA A 86 3.05 -1.36 10.50
C ALA A 86 3.58 -2.80 10.68
N ALA A 87 3.33 -3.66 9.70
CA ALA A 87 3.85 -5.03 9.71
C ALA A 87 5.38 -5.06 9.64
N LEU A 88 5.98 -4.19 8.83
CA LEU A 88 7.44 -4.06 8.73
C LEU A 88 8.03 -3.59 10.06
N ASP A 89 7.45 -2.57 10.67
CA ASP A 89 7.88 -2.06 11.97
C ASP A 89 7.81 -3.13 13.04
N ARG A 90 6.75 -3.95 13.03
CA ARG A 90 6.60 -5.06 13.97
C ARG A 90 7.69 -6.10 13.76
N SER A 91 7.98 -6.46 12.52
CA SER A 91 9.04 -7.43 12.19
C SER A 91 10.41 -6.91 12.60
N LEU A 92 10.70 -5.63 12.38
CA LEU A 92 11.94 -5.00 12.82
C LEU A 92 12.03 -4.93 14.34
N GLY A 93 10.92 -4.61 15.00
CA GLY A 93 10.86 -4.58 16.48
C GLY A 93 11.14 -5.93 17.10
N VAL A 94 10.59 -7.01 16.55
CA VAL A 94 10.85 -8.38 17.01
C VAL A 94 12.31 -8.74 16.77
N SER A 95 12.88 -8.38 15.61
CA SER A 95 14.28 -8.63 15.30
C SER A 95 15.21 -7.93 16.29
N MET A 96 14.92 -6.66 16.62
CA MET A 96 15.70 -5.90 17.60
C MET A 96 15.61 -6.49 19.00
N LYS A 97 14.42 -6.93 19.43
CA LYS A 97 14.24 -7.60 20.72
C LYS A 97 15.07 -8.89 20.80
N ASN A 98 15.09 -9.66 19.72
CA ASN A 98 15.88 -10.90 19.67
C ASN A 98 17.38 -10.60 19.77
N LYS A 99 17.86 -9.54 19.13
CA LYS A 99 19.26 -9.11 19.25
C LYS A 99 19.60 -8.63 20.64
N ASN A 100 18.70 -7.87 21.29
CA ASN A 100 18.91 -7.38 22.65
C ASN A 100 18.94 -8.52 23.66
N VAL A 101 18.08 -9.53 23.49
CA VAL A 101 18.09 -10.73 24.35
C VAL A 101 19.40 -11.48 24.19
N LYS A 102 19.92 -11.64 22.99
CA LYS A 102 21.21 -12.28 22.75
C LYS A 102 22.37 -11.52 23.40
N LEU A 103 22.35 -10.19 23.29
CA LEU A 103 23.36 -9.33 23.93
C LEU A 103 23.30 -9.44 25.46
N ALA A 104 22.10 -9.48 26.02
CA ALA A 104 21.91 -9.64 27.46
C ALA A 104 22.48 -10.99 27.95
N ASP A 105 22.25 -12.07 27.19
CA ASP A 105 22.80 -13.38 27.48
C ASP A 105 24.34 -13.38 27.43
N TYR A 106 24.90 -12.63 26.49
CA TYR A 106 26.35 -12.50 26.32
C TYR A 106 26.99 -11.74 27.49
N ILE A 107 26.29 -10.73 28.00
CA ILE A 107 26.80 -9.87 29.10
C ILE A 107 26.71 -10.57 30.44
N GLN A 108 25.73 -11.45 30.63
CA GLN A 108 25.56 -12.19 31.91
C GLN A 108 26.54 -13.36 32.08
N ASN A 109 27.25 -13.76 31.05
CA ASN A 109 28.30 -14.76 31.12
C ASN A 109 29.69 -14.13 31.04
#